data_3ce408296f20d36e9789d0d975e71f8b
#
_entry.id   3ce408296f20d36e9789d0d975e71f8b
#
_cell.length_a   1.000
_cell.length_b   1.000
_cell.length_c   1.000
_cell.angle_alpha   90.00
_cell.angle_beta   90.00
_cell.angle_gamma   90.00
#
_symmetry.space_group_name_H-M   'P 1'
#
loop_
_entity.id
_entity.type
_entity.pdbx_description
1 polymer ?
#
loop_
_entity_poly.entity_id
_entity_poly.type
_entity_poly.pdbx_seq_one_letter_code
_entity_poly.pdbx_strand_id
1 'polypeptide(L)' 'MDPIATAQYGMLAASRRFEASANRVVQMGVPGAQVDLPTEIVEQMSAKHQFSANALVIRTAQDMTGELLDILA' A
#
# COMPACT_ATOMS: atom_id res chain seq x y z
N MET A 1 -5.30 -7.14 -18.60
CA MET A 1 -4.41 -7.06 -17.45
C MET A 1 -5.13 -7.58 -16.21
N ASP A 2 -4.51 -8.46 -15.46
CA ASP A 2 -5.14 -9.04 -14.27
C ASP A 2 -5.25 -7.98 -13.16
N PRO A 3 -6.46 -7.61 -12.71
CA PRO A 3 -6.62 -6.61 -11.65
C PRO A 3 -5.95 -7.03 -10.33
N ILE A 4 -5.94 -8.33 -10.03
CA ILE A 4 -5.32 -8.83 -8.80
C ILE A 4 -3.80 -8.66 -8.86
N ALA A 5 -3.18 -9.00 -9.99
CA ALA A 5 -1.74 -8.81 -10.16
C ALA A 5 -1.36 -7.33 -10.08
N THR A 6 -2.12 -6.46 -10.71
CA THR A 6 -1.91 -5.01 -10.66
C THR A 6 -2.03 -4.50 -9.22
N ALA A 7 -3.03 -4.96 -8.48
CA ALA A 7 -3.23 -4.57 -7.09
C ALA A 7 -2.10 -5.06 -6.18
N GLN A 8 -1.57 -6.27 -6.44
CA GLN A 8 -0.42 -6.79 -5.69
C GLN A 8 0.83 -5.93 -5.91
N TYR A 9 1.08 -5.50 -7.14
CA TYR A 9 2.18 -4.58 -7.42
C TYR A 9 1.99 -3.24 -6.71
N GLY A 10 0.76 -2.73 -6.70
CA GLY A 10 0.43 -1.50 -5.99
C GLY A 10 0.64 -1.63 -4.49
N MET A 11 0.27 -2.76 -3.89
CA MET A 11 0.50 -3.04 -2.47
C MET A 11 1.99 -3.09 -2.15
N LEU A 12 2.78 -3.75 -3.00
CA LEU A 12 4.22 -3.84 -2.82
C LEU A 12 4.86 -2.46 -2.90
N ALA A 13 4.47 -1.65 -3.88
CA ALA A 13 4.97 -0.28 -4.03
C ALA A 13 4.62 0.57 -2.81
N ALA A 14 3.37 0.47 -2.31
CA ALA A 14 2.93 1.20 -1.12
C ALA A 14 3.71 0.76 0.12
N SER A 15 3.95 -0.54 0.28
CA SER A 15 4.74 -1.09 1.39
C SER A 15 6.18 -0.56 1.36
N ARG A 16 6.79 -0.49 0.19
CA ARG A 16 8.15 0.06 0.03
C ARG A 16 8.21 1.55 0.35
N ARG A 17 7.20 2.31 -0.08
CA ARG A 17 7.12 3.74 0.26
C ARG A 17 7.00 3.94 1.75
N PHE A 18 6.16 3.17 2.42
CA PHE A 18 5.99 3.24 3.87
C PHE A 18 7.29 2.91 4.59
N GLU A 19 7.96 1.84 4.18
CA GLU A 19 9.22 1.41 4.77
C GLU A 19 10.32 2.46 4.58
N ALA A 20 10.43 3.04 3.39
CA ALA A 20 11.40 4.09 3.12
C ALA A 20 11.14 5.32 3.98
N SER A 21 9.88 5.72 4.14
CA SER A 21 9.50 6.84 5.00
C SER A 21 9.81 6.54 6.47
N ALA A 22 9.50 5.33 6.94
CA ALA A 22 9.78 4.91 8.31
C ALA A 22 11.29 4.94 8.59
N ASN A 23 12.11 4.50 7.64
CA ASN A 23 13.56 4.55 7.78
C ASN A 23 14.06 5.99 7.87
N ARG A 24 13.49 6.92 7.11
CA ARG A 24 13.87 8.34 7.21
C ARG A 24 13.50 8.91 8.57
N VAL A 25 12.34 8.54 9.11
CA VAL A 25 11.93 9.00 10.45
C VAL A 25 12.88 8.47 11.52
N VAL A 26 13.31 7.22 11.42
CA VAL A 26 14.28 6.65 12.36
C VAL A 26 15.59 7.42 12.34
N GLN A 27 15.98 7.98 11.20
CA GLN A 27 17.22 8.75 11.06
C GLN A 27 17.12 10.16 11.62
N MET A 28 15.98 10.61 12.10
CA MET A 28 15.83 11.96 12.66
C MET A 28 16.77 12.23 13.83
N GLY A 29 17.17 11.22 14.58
CA GLY A 29 18.12 11.36 15.68
C GLY A 29 19.58 11.45 15.26
N VAL A 30 19.89 11.29 13.97
CA VAL A 30 21.26 11.33 13.47
C VAL A 30 21.66 12.79 13.22
N PRO A 31 22.81 13.26 13.75
CA PRO A 31 23.26 14.63 13.48
C PRO A 31 23.41 14.88 11.98
N GLY A 32 22.89 16.00 11.50
CA GLY A 32 22.95 16.38 10.10
C GLY A 32 21.85 15.81 9.23
N ALA A 33 20.99 14.93 9.76
CA ALA A 33 19.87 14.41 9.01
C ALA A 33 18.83 15.52 8.76
N GLN A 34 18.39 15.62 7.51
CA GLN A 34 17.35 16.59 7.12
C GLN A 34 16.05 15.81 6.85
N VAL A 35 15.25 15.66 7.90
CA VAL A 35 13.96 14.95 7.80
C VAL A 35 12.85 15.92 8.15
N ASP A 36 11.90 16.06 7.22
CA ASP A 36 10.68 16.85 7.44
C ASP A 36 9.60 15.89 7.96
N LEU A 37 9.39 15.88 9.27
CA LEU A 37 8.44 14.95 9.89
C LEU A 37 7.01 15.10 9.35
N PRO A 38 6.44 16.29 9.19
CA PRO A 38 5.11 16.39 8.61
C PRO A 38 4.99 15.78 7.22
N THR A 39 6.01 15.97 6.37
CA THR A 39 6.05 15.37 5.03
C THR A 39 6.10 13.84 5.12
N GLU A 40 6.91 13.29 6.03
CA GLU A 40 7.00 11.84 6.21
C GLU A 40 5.69 11.24 6.74
N ILE A 41 5.00 11.94 7.63
CA ILE A 41 3.70 11.49 8.13
C ILE A 41 2.69 11.42 6.98
N VAL A 42 2.63 12.46 6.14
CA VAL A 42 1.74 12.47 4.98
C VAL A 42 2.09 11.34 4.02
N GLU A 43 3.37 11.09 3.79
CA GLU A 43 3.84 9.99 2.93
C GLU A 43 3.39 8.63 3.47
N GLN A 44 3.52 8.42 4.77
CA GLN A 44 3.09 7.17 5.41
C GLN A 44 1.57 6.99 5.34
N MET A 45 0.81 8.05 5.57
CA MET A 45 -0.65 8.00 5.46
C MET A 45 -1.09 7.72 4.04
N SER A 46 -0.46 8.34 3.05
CA SER A 46 -0.74 8.11 1.64
C SER A 46 -0.42 6.66 1.24
N ALA A 47 0.74 6.16 1.67
CA ALA A 47 1.15 4.77 1.39
C ALA A 47 0.19 3.76 2.04
N LYS A 48 -0.21 4.01 3.29
CA LYS A 48 -1.18 3.16 3.99
C LYS A 48 -2.52 3.15 3.27
N HIS A 49 -2.99 4.32 2.83
CA HIS A 49 -4.25 4.44 2.10
C HIS A 49 -4.19 3.68 0.78
N GLN A 50 -3.10 3.83 0.04
CA GLN A 50 -2.88 3.13 -1.22
C GLN A 50 -2.84 1.62 -1.04
N PHE A 51 -2.17 1.15 0.01
CA PHE A 51 -2.12 -0.28 0.35
C PHE A 51 -3.53 -0.82 0.64
N SER A 52 -4.30 -0.11 1.46
CA SER A 52 -5.67 -0.50 1.81
C SER A 52 -6.59 -0.52 0.59
N ALA A 53 -6.47 0.47 -0.29
CA ALA A 53 -7.27 0.53 -1.52
C ALA A 53 -6.96 -0.66 -2.43
N ASN A 54 -5.68 -1.02 -2.60
CA ASN A 54 -5.29 -2.17 -3.40
C ASN A 54 -5.74 -3.50 -2.78
N ALA A 55 -5.69 -3.61 -1.46
CA ALA A 55 -6.19 -4.79 -0.75
C ALA A 55 -7.70 -4.96 -0.98
N LEU A 56 -8.45 -3.86 -0.98
CA LEU A 56 -9.88 -3.88 -1.26
C LEU A 56 -10.17 -4.33 -2.70
N VAL A 57 -9.35 -3.91 -3.66
CA VAL A 57 -9.49 -4.37 -5.06
C VAL A 57 -9.33 -5.88 -5.14
N ILE A 58 -8.33 -6.44 -4.47
CA ILE A 58 -8.11 -7.90 -4.46
C ILE A 58 -9.32 -8.62 -3.85
N ARG A 59 -9.79 -8.14 -2.71
CA ARG A 59 -10.94 -8.72 -2.03
C ARG A 59 -12.19 -8.68 -2.90
N THR A 60 -12.46 -7.54 -3.53
CA THR A 60 -13.61 -7.37 -4.42
C THR A 60 -13.52 -8.32 -5.61
N ALA A 61 -12.34 -8.45 -6.22
CA ALA A 61 -12.13 -9.36 -7.35
C ALA A 61 -12.37 -10.82 -6.95
N GLN A 62 -11.92 -11.22 -5.75
CA GLN A 62 -12.14 -12.56 -5.23
C GLN A 62 -13.61 -12.81 -4.95
N ASP A 63 -14.31 -11.84 -4.37
CA ASP A 63 -15.75 -11.95 -4.08
C ASP A 63 -16.55 -12.08 -5.37
N MET A 64 -16.23 -11.30 -6.39
CA MET A 64 -16.88 -11.38 -7.70
C MET A 64 -16.66 -12.74 -8.36
N THR A 65 -15.44 -13.28 -8.27
CA THR A 65 -15.14 -14.61 -8.79
C THR A 65 -15.95 -15.68 -8.06
N GLY A 66 -16.06 -15.55 -6.73
CA GLY A 66 -16.88 -16.46 -5.93
C GLY A 66 -18.33 -16.44 -6.34
N GLU A 67 -18.89 -15.27 -6.59
CA GLU A 67 -20.28 -15.13 -7.04
C GLU A 67 -20.50 -15.78 -8.42
N LEU A 68 -19.56 -15.58 -9.35
CA LEU A 68 -19.64 -16.21 -10.67
C LEU A 68 -19.61 -17.73 -10.57
N LEU A 69 -18.78 -18.27 -9.69
CA LEU A 69 -18.72 -19.70 -9.46
C LEU A 69 -20.03 -20.24 -8.87
N ASP A 70 -20.65 -19.51 -7.95
CA ASP A 70 -21.93 -19.87 -7.38
C ASP A 70 -23.05 -19.89 -8.43
N ILE A 71 -23.05 -18.95 -9.36
CA ILE A 71 -24.00 -18.90 -10.45
C ILE A 71 -23.82 -20.09 -11.40
N LEU A 72 -22.57 -20.49 -11.65
CA LEU A 72 -22.27 -21.59 -12.56
C LEU A 72 -22.45 -22.96 -11.92
N ALA A 73 -22.37 -23.02 -10.62
CA ALA A 73 -22.59 -24.26 -9.87
C ALA A 73 -24.09 -24.49 -9.66
#